data_f5911a222487b412ef40052503d07fee
#
_entry.id   f5911a222487b412ef40052503d07fee
#
_cell.length_a   1.000
_cell.length_b   1.000
_cell.length_c   1.000
_cell.angle_alpha   90.00
_cell.angle_beta   90.00
_cell.angle_gamma   90.00
#
_symmetry.space_group_name_H-M   'P 1'
#
loop_
_entity.id
_entity.type
_entity.pdbx_description
1 polymer ?
#
loop_
_entity_poly.entity_id
_entity_poly.type
_entity_poly.pdbx_seq_one_letter_code
_entity_poly.pdbx_strand_id
1 'polypeptide(L)'
;MLELMRKHARNWLVKILLGMVIVVFIFYFGSYSWRQQAESIAVVDGKVIPYVEFQRKYQNLIDAYRQRLGSALTDDVLKSLNIKQQAYDSIINQAIILQKAKELNIEVTEEEVKASILSNPAFQRTGVFDEKTYQQVLRYIKMTPSDFEEAQKNLLAMMKLEDIVQSSVKVSDKEVFDLYRFQNEKINVYYLSLAVNNCKEKIIPQRAELETYLKEHENDFRIPEQIQIKYLSFLGQHYVSSVNVTDTEVREYYNRNKDEYVKKGSKGGSFAEVRDTIIAGLKQSRSMYIAADEAKKAHDIIYQKENFDEYARQHGLKISSSNFFSAQNLPQEFRHIKDFPRIVFSLQMDEVSAVFYDDKTYYVMKLIAKKPSYTPSLNEIEKEVRSKFVETESTRVCKKDAEGILERLKKGETLHAVSQEKGLKIEETGFFLPGSSIPKLGSSKELGEALFQISEKIPYPENVHYVSGKFIIVKFKERDKADADDFETKKGTLKNSLLRLKKSELMQSWIESNKEAMKNDGRLKYTKDLKDI
;
A
#
# COMPACT_ATOMS: atom_id res chain seq x y z
N MET A 1 -15.79 -43.91 62.57
CA MET A 1 -15.07 -42.67 62.18
C MET A 1 -14.30 -42.78 60.84
N LEU A 2 -13.62 -43.91 60.64
CA LEU A 2 -12.85 -44.11 59.38
C LEU A 2 -13.70 -44.16 58.07
N GLU A 3 -14.93 -44.72 58.14
CA GLU A 3 -15.82 -44.80 56.98
C GLU A 3 -16.40 -43.40 56.53
N LEU A 4 -16.64 -42.52 57.47
CA LEU A 4 -17.10 -41.15 57.21
C LEU A 4 -15.99 -40.30 56.56
N MET A 5 -14.73 -40.50 56.97
CA MET A 5 -13.58 -39.84 56.37
C MET A 5 -13.31 -40.33 54.93
N ARG A 6 -13.49 -41.64 54.67
CA ARG A 6 -13.38 -42.19 53.29
C ARG A 6 -14.45 -41.65 52.35
N LYS A 7 -15.68 -41.47 52.83
CA LYS A 7 -16.80 -40.98 52.03
C LYS A 7 -16.62 -39.46 51.64
N HIS A 8 -16.08 -38.68 52.56
CA HIS A 8 -15.80 -37.24 52.31
C HIS A 8 -14.49 -37.00 51.54
N ALA A 9 -13.45 -37.80 51.81
CA ALA A 9 -12.19 -37.73 51.08
C ALA A 9 -12.34 -38.08 49.59
N ARG A 10 -13.19 -39.07 49.27
CA ARG A 10 -13.46 -39.46 47.89
C ARG A 10 -14.18 -38.36 47.09
N ASN A 11 -15.12 -37.65 47.73
CA ASN A 11 -15.79 -36.52 47.06
C ASN A 11 -14.90 -35.30 46.91
N TRP A 12 -14.00 -35.04 47.84
CA TRP A 12 -13.06 -33.92 47.79
C TRP A 12 -11.92 -34.20 46.77
N LEU A 13 -11.36 -35.40 46.76
CA LEU A 13 -10.38 -35.84 45.77
C LEU A 13 -10.93 -35.80 44.35
N VAL A 14 -12.18 -36.20 44.14
CA VAL A 14 -12.82 -36.11 42.81
C VAL A 14 -13.03 -34.66 42.39
N LYS A 15 -13.37 -33.76 43.31
CA LYS A 15 -13.51 -32.33 43.03
C LYS A 15 -12.16 -31.68 42.70
N ILE A 16 -11.09 -32.05 43.40
CA ILE A 16 -9.73 -31.58 43.10
C ILE A 16 -9.26 -32.15 41.76
N LEU A 17 -9.47 -33.42 41.48
CA LEU A 17 -9.11 -34.05 40.23
C LEU A 17 -9.88 -33.43 39.06
N LEU A 18 -11.18 -33.17 39.22
CA LEU A 18 -12.01 -32.47 38.24
C LEU A 18 -11.54 -31.03 38.05
N GLY A 19 -11.22 -30.32 39.13
CA GLY A 19 -10.65 -28.96 39.05
C GLY A 19 -9.31 -28.94 38.35
N MET A 20 -8.43 -29.91 38.59
CA MET A 20 -7.13 -30.02 37.90
C MET A 20 -7.30 -30.33 36.40
N VAL A 21 -8.26 -31.20 36.05
CA VAL A 21 -8.61 -31.48 34.64
C VAL A 21 -9.14 -30.23 33.97
N ILE A 22 -10.02 -29.47 34.63
CA ILE A 22 -10.53 -28.21 34.08
C ILE A 22 -9.40 -27.16 33.87
N VAL A 23 -8.49 -27.05 34.83
CA VAL A 23 -7.33 -26.14 34.72
C VAL A 23 -6.40 -26.58 33.57
N VAL A 24 -6.09 -27.87 33.46
CA VAL A 24 -5.30 -28.41 32.34
C VAL A 24 -6.01 -28.18 31.00
N PHE A 25 -7.34 -28.37 30.95
CA PHE A 25 -8.14 -28.09 29.76
C PHE A 25 -8.11 -26.61 29.39
N ILE A 26 -8.27 -25.69 30.34
CA ILE A 26 -8.19 -24.25 30.13
C ILE A 26 -6.78 -23.86 29.65
N PHE A 27 -5.72 -24.40 30.23
CA PHE A 27 -4.34 -24.12 29.79
C PHE A 27 -4.01 -24.78 28.45
N TYR A 28 -4.49 -25.98 28.19
CA TYR A 28 -4.20 -26.68 26.93
C TYR A 28 -4.99 -26.10 25.76
N PHE A 29 -6.28 -25.86 25.91
CA PHE A 29 -7.11 -25.25 24.86
C PHE A 29 -6.93 -23.72 24.74
N GLY A 30 -6.72 -23.01 25.84
CA GLY A 30 -6.44 -21.58 25.83
C GLY A 30 -5.11 -21.28 25.16
N SER A 31 -4.04 -22.05 25.41
CA SER A 31 -2.75 -21.87 24.78
C SER A 31 -2.74 -22.25 23.29
N TYR A 32 -3.59 -23.19 22.88
CA TYR A 32 -3.71 -23.60 21.48
C TYR A 32 -4.38 -22.50 20.63
N SER A 33 -5.44 -21.87 21.14
CA SER A 33 -6.11 -20.76 20.44
C SER A 33 -5.22 -19.51 20.39
N TRP A 34 -4.42 -19.24 21.40
CA TRP A 34 -3.48 -18.12 21.41
C TRP A 34 -2.30 -18.31 20.45
N ARG A 35 -1.77 -19.52 20.31
CA ARG A 35 -0.74 -19.82 19.31
C ARG A 35 -1.25 -19.70 17.87
N GLN A 36 -2.47 -20.16 17.59
CA GLN A 36 -3.07 -19.97 16.26
C GLN A 36 -3.30 -18.50 15.91
N GLN A 37 -3.69 -17.65 16.88
CA GLN A 37 -3.83 -16.21 16.64
C GLN A 37 -2.49 -15.51 16.41
N ALA A 38 -1.42 -15.95 17.07
CA ALA A 38 -0.08 -15.37 16.90
C ALA A 38 0.52 -15.62 15.50
N GLU A 39 0.07 -16.67 14.80
CA GLU A 39 0.50 -17.01 13.42
C GLU A 39 -0.57 -16.70 12.37
N SER A 40 -1.54 -15.86 12.68
CA SER A 40 -2.60 -15.47 11.76
C SER A 40 -2.36 -14.08 11.15
N ILE A 41 -2.99 -13.82 10.00
CA ILE A 41 -2.98 -12.48 9.36
C ILE A 41 -4.25 -11.70 9.66
N ALA A 42 -5.37 -12.39 9.83
CA ALA A 42 -6.66 -11.78 10.15
C ALA A 42 -7.62 -12.82 10.77
N VAL A 43 -8.69 -12.30 11.36
CA VAL A 43 -9.84 -13.10 11.80
C VAL A 43 -11.08 -12.51 11.15
N VAL A 44 -11.84 -13.32 10.43
CA VAL A 44 -13.09 -12.93 9.75
C VAL A 44 -14.23 -13.71 10.39
N ASP A 45 -15.09 -13.03 11.13
CA ASP A 45 -16.25 -13.60 11.85
C ASP A 45 -15.91 -14.87 12.67
N GLY A 46 -14.84 -14.75 13.48
CA GLY A 46 -14.34 -15.86 14.31
C GLY A 46 -13.46 -16.87 13.56
N LYS A 47 -13.46 -16.90 12.22
CA LYS A 47 -12.58 -17.77 11.43
C LYS A 47 -11.19 -17.14 11.32
N VAL A 48 -10.20 -17.85 11.85
CA VAL A 48 -8.79 -17.46 11.78
C VAL A 48 -8.24 -17.72 10.38
N ILE A 49 -7.55 -16.73 9.79
CA ILE A 49 -6.83 -16.86 8.51
C ILE A 49 -5.34 -17.05 8.85
N PRO A 50 -4.79 -18.27 8.67
CA PRO A 50 -3.40 -18.56 9.01
C PRO A 50 -2.42 -17.87 8.06
N TYR A 51 -1.26 -17.50 8.57
CA TYR A 51 -0.15 -16.94 7.77
C TYR A 51 0.31 -17.88 6.65
N VAL A 52 0.25 -19.19 6.87
CA VAL A 52 0.63 -20.19 5.86
C VAL A 52 -0.28 -20.14 4.62
N GLU A 53 -1.56 -19.80 4.77
CA GLU A 53 -2.46 -19.61 3.60
C GLU A 53 -2.06 -18.39 2.78
N PHE A 54 -1.66 -17.31 3.45
CA PHE A 54 -1.12 -16.14 2.78
C PHE A 54 0.16 -16.46 2.01
N GLN A 55 1.12 -17.14 2.64
CA GLN A 55 2.37 -17.54 1.97
C GLN A 55 2.09 -18.37 0.71
N ARG A 56 1.19 -19.35 0.80
CA ARG A 56 0.79 -20.18 -0.34
C ARG A 56 0.15 -19.35 -1.46
N LYS A 57 -0.76 -18.43 -1.12
CA LYS A 57 -1.40 -17.54 -2.11
C LYS A 57 -0.40 -16.60 -2.77
N TYR A 58 0.48 -16.04 -1.97
CA TYR A 58 1.55 -15.15 -2.44
C TYR A 58 2.49 -15.89 -3.42
N GLN A 59 2.91 -17.11 -3.06
CA GLN A 59 3.76 -17.92 -3.93
C GLN A 59 3.04 -18.29 -5.25
N ASN A 60 1.77 -18.69 -5.17
CA ASN A 60 0.98 -19.00 -6.36
C ASN A 60 0.84 -17.79 -7.30
N LEU A 61 0.68 -16.58 -6.75
CA LEU A 61 0.65 -15.37 -7.56
C LEU A 61 2.00 -15.09 -8.23
N ILE A 62 3.11 -15.22 -7.49
CA ILE A 62 4.45 -15.08 -8.06
C ILE A 62 4.66 -16.07 -9.22
N ASP A 63 4.28 -17.33 -9.04
CA ASP A 63 4.45 -18.36 -10.06
C ASP A 63 3.58 -18.08 -11.30
N ALA A 64 2.36 -17.60 -11.10
CA ALA A 64 1.48 -17.16 -12.20
C ALA A 64 2.06 -15.97 -12.99
N TYR A 65 2.60 -14.97 -12.28
CA TYR A 65 3.30 -13.85 -12.93
C TYR A 65 4.57 -14.29 -13.62
N ARG A 66 5.32 -15.23 -13.04
CA ARG A 66 6.54 -15.79 -13.65
C ARG A 66 6.22 -16.54 -14.95
N GLN A 67 5.16 -17.31 -14.99
CA GLN A 67 4.70 -17.98 -16.22
C GLN A 67 4.29 -16.97 -17.30
N ARG A 68 3.71 -15.84 -16.91
CA ARG A 68 3.18 -14.81 -17.83
C ARG A 68 4.25 -13.86 -18.35
N LEU A 69 5.20 -13.43 -17.50
CA LEU A 69 6.20 -12.41 -17.79
C LEU A 69 7.61 -12.99 -18.06
N GLY A 70 7.85 -14.25 -17.70
CA GLY A 70 9.15 -14.90 -17.92
C GLY A 70 10.30 -14.11 -17.30
N SER A 71 11.31 -13.84 -18.10
CA SER A 71 12.50 -13.07 -17.69
C SER A 71 12.28 -11.59 -17.44
N ALA A 72 11.12 -11.04 -17.84
CA ALA A 72 10.75 -9.65 -17.54
C ALA A 72 10.31 -9.44 -16.09
N LEU A 73 10.08 -10.52 -15.31
CA LEU A 73 9.74 -10.44 -13.89
C LEU A 73 10.99 -10.20 -13.04
N THR A 74 11.40 -8.94 -12.91
CA THR A 74 12.48 -8.50 -12.02
C THR A 74 11.96 -8.18 -10.62
N ASP A 75 12.86 -8.06 -9.62
CA ASP A 75 12.48 -7.67 -8.25
C ASP A 75 11.78 -6.31 -8.19
N ASP A 76 12.17 -5.37 -9.04
CA ASP A 76 11.52 -4.05 -9.13
C ASP A 76 10.11 -4.14 -9.70
N VAL A 77 9.89 -5.00 -10.70
CA VAL A 77 8.56 -5.29 -11.24
C VAL A 77 7.70 -5.99 -10.17
N LEU A 78 8.24 -6.95 -9.42
CA LEU A 78 7.53 -7.60 -8.31
C LEU A 78 7.08 -6.59 -7.24
N LYS A 79 7.95 -5.62 -6.89
CA LYS A 79 7.60 -4.54 -5.96
C LYS A 79 6.53 -3.61 -6.52
N SER A 80 6.66 -3.20 -7.80
CA SER A 80 5.70 -2.29 -8.45
C SER A 80 4.30 -2.92 -8.60
N LEU A 81 4.22 -4.23 -8.78
CA LEU A 81 2.97 -4.98 -8.87
C LEU A 81 2.28 -5.17 -7.51
N ASN A 82 2.92 -4.84 -6.39
CA ASN A 82 2.36 -4.99 -5.05
C ASN A 82 1.74 -6.39 -4.80
N ILE A 83 2.41 -7.47 -5.26
CA ILE A 83 1.87 -8.83 -5.23
C ILE A 83 1.55 -9.30 -3.81
N LYS A 84 2.31 -8.82 -2.82
CA LYS A 84 2.05 -9.08 -1.40
C LYS A 84 0.68 -8.55 -0.97
N GLN A 85 0.36 -7.30 -1.34
CA GLN A 85 -0.94 -6.69 -1.09
C GLN A 85 -2.06 -7.45 -1.80
N GLN A 86 -1.85 -7.81 -3.07
CA GLN A 86 -2.83 -8.57 -3.83
C GLN A 86 -3.14 -9.94 -3.19
N ALA A 87 -2.12 -10.65 -2.70
CA ALA A 87 -2.31 -11.91 -2.00
C ALA A 87 -3.10 -11.72 -0.71
N TYR A 88 -2.74 -10.71 0.07
CA TYR A 88 -3.36 -10.36 1.34
C TYR A 88 -4.84 -10.02 1.16
N ASP A 89 -5.15 -9.07 0.27
CA ASP A 89 -6.53 -8.66 -0.01
C ASP A 89 -7.36 -9.81 -0.60
N SER A 90 -6.78 -10.61 -1.49
CA SER A 90 -7.47 -11.76 -2.10
C SER A 90 -7.96 -12.77 -1.06
N ILE A 91 -7.15 -13.10 -0.06
CA ILE A 91 -7.54 -14.07 0.97
C ILE A 91 -8.62 -13.50 1.89
N ILE A 92 -8.48 -12.24 2.30
CA ILE A 92 -9.47 -11.58 3.15
C ILE A 92 -10.80 -11.45 2.40
N ASN A 93 -10.77 -11.01 1.16
CA ASN A 93 -11.97 -10.87 0.32
C ASN A 93 -12.67 -12.23 0.13
N GLN A 94 -11.90 -13.30 -0.12
CA GLN A 94 -12.41 -14.66 -0.23
C GLN A 94 -13.08 -15.12 1.06
N ALA A 95 -12.49 -14.84 2.21
CA ALA A 95 -13.08 -15.17 3.51
C ALA A 95 -14.38 -14.41 3.78
N ILE A 96 -14.43 -13.11 3.40
CA ILE A 96 -15.63 -12.27 3.52
C ILE A 96 -16.74 -12.80 2.62
N ILE A 97 -16.46 -13.10 1.35
CA ILE A 97 -17.43 -13.64 0.40
C ILE A 97 -18.01 -14.95 0.93
N LEU A 98 -17.15 -15.87 1.39
CA LEU A 98 -17.58 -17.15 1.92
C LEU A 98 -18.43 -17.00 3.19
N GLN A 99 -18.07 -16.09 4.08
CA GLN A 99 -18.84 -15.81 5.29
C GLN A 99 -20.21 -15.23 4.95
N LYS A 100 -20.25 -14.30 3.99
CA LYS A 100 -21.52 -13.74 3.50
C LYS A 100 -22.39 -14.78 2.79
N ALA A 101 -21.78 -15.71 2.05
CA ALA A 101 -22.52 -16.82 1.46
C ALA A 101 -23.21 -17.67 2.54
N LYS A 102 -22.53 -17.92 3.67
CA LYS A 102 -23.11 -18.63 4.84
C LYS A 102 -24.23 -17.84 5.51
N GLU A 103 -24.03 -16.53 5.76
CA GLU A 103 -25.03 -15.65 6.34
C GLU A 103 -26.34 -15.62 5.51
N LEU A 104 -26.19 -15.69 4.19
CA LEU A 104 -27.32 -15.71 3.24
C LEU A 104 -27.89 -17.10 2.98
N ASN A 105 -27.41 -18.13 3.72
CA ASN A 105 -27.80 -19.53 3.58
C ASN A 105 -27.70 -20.04 2.12
N ILE A 106 -26.59 -19.70 1.45
CA ILE A 106 -26.32 -20.19 0.09
C ILE A 106 -25.83 -21.63 0.20
N GLU A 107 -26.71 -22.57 -0.07
CA GLU A 107 -26.43 -23.98 -0.02
C GLU A 107 -25.84 -24.50 -1.34
N VAL A 108 -24.89 -25.42 -1.22
CA VAL A 108 -24.31 -26.21 -2.31
C VAL A 108 -24.54 -27.67 -2.00
N THR A 109 -25.23 -28.37 -2.89
CA THR A 109 -25.54 -29.78 -2.70
C THR A 109 -24.35 -30.67 -3.06
N GLU A 110 -24.36 -31.92 -2.58
CA GLU A 110 -23.33 -32.91 -2.93
C GLU A 110 -23.33 -33.23 -4.43
N GLU A 111 -24.52 -33.19 -5.07
CA GLU A 111 -24.65 -33.41 -6.51
C GLU A 111 -23.96 -32.29 -7.31
N GLU A 112 -24.06 -31.05 -6.86
CA GLU A 112 -23.39 -29.91 -7.51
C GLU A 112 -21.87 -30.04 -7.39
N VAL A 113 -21.37 -30.42 -6.20
CA VAL A 113 -19.93 -30.67 -5.99
C VAL A 113 -19.45 -31.79 -6.90
N LYS A 114 -20.17 -32.93 -6.92
CA LYS A 114 -19.87 -34.06 -7.79
C LYS A 114 -19.90 -33.68 -9.26
N ALA A 115 -20.92 -32.96 -9.73
CA ALA A 115 -21.01 -32.51 -11.11
C ALA A 115 -19.84 -31.61 -11.49
N SER A 116 -19.43 -30.70 -10.61
CA SER A 116 -18.30 -29.82 -10.81
C SER A 116 -16.98 -30.59 -10.91
N ILE A 117 -16.76 -31.61 -10.09
CA ILE A 117 -15.58 -32.47 -10.15
C ILE A 117 -15.56 -33.30 -11.43
N LEU A 118 -16.68 -33.92 -11.79
CA LEU A 118 -16.79 -34.75 -12.99
C LEU A 118 -16.59 -33.96 -14.29
N SER A 119 -17.01 -32.70 -14.32
CA SER A 119 -16.87 -31.83 -15.48
C SER A 119 -15.49 -31.20 -15.65
N ASN A 120 -14.62 -31.28 -14.63
CA ASN A 120 -13.29 -30.69 -14.66
C ASN A 120 -12.35 -31.45 -15.61
N PRO A 121 -11.86 -30.82 -16.70
CA PRO A 121 -10.96 -31.47 -17.68
C PRO A 121 -9.69 -32.04 -17.06
N ALA A 122 -9.18 -31.48 -15.94
CA ALA A 122 -7.99 -31.97 -15.25
C ALA A 122 -8.16 -33.40 -14.67
N PHE A 123 -9.41 -33.85 -14.46
CA PHE A 123 -9.75 -35.15 -13.93
C PHE A 123 -10.29 -36.11 -15.00
N GLN A 124 -10.23 -35.68 -16.29
CA GLN A 124 -10.76 -36.46 -17.37
C GLN A 124 -9.64 -37.11 -18.19
N ARG A 125 -9.96 -38.30 -18.73
CA ARG A 125 -9.17 -38.98 -19.74
C ARG A 125 -10.07 -39.24 -20.93
N THR A 126 -9.67 -38.77 -22.10
CA THR A 126 -10.50 -38.84 -23.35
C THR A 126 -11.90 -38.19 -23.20
N GLY A 127 -12.02 -37.12 -22.38
CA GLY A 127 -13.28 -36.39 -22.20
C GLY A 127 -14.23 -36.98 -21.14
N VAL A 128 -13.84 -38.05 -20.45
CA VAL A 128 -14.62 -38.71 -19.38
C VAL A 128 -13.82 -38.73 -18.10
N PHE A 129 -14.49 -38.52 -16.97
CA PHE A 129 -13.87 -38.59 -15.66
C PHE A 129 -13.13 -39.90 -15.43
N ASP A 130 -11.90 -39.81 -14.94
CA ASP A 130 -11.04 -40.96 -14.63
C ASP A 130 -10.57 -40.87 -13.17
N GLU A 131 -11.03 -41.83 -12.37
CA GLU A 131 -10.76 -41.87 -10.91
C GLU A 131 -9.25 -41.93 -10.61
N LYS A 132 -8.46 -42.63 -11.44
CA LYS A 132 -7.00 -42.73 -11.26
C LYS A 132 -6.33 -41.38 -11.49
N THR A 133 -6.75 -40.65 -12.54
CA THR A 133 -6.28 -39.31 -12.86
C THR A 133 -6.65 -38.35 -11.70
N TYR A 134 -7.89 -38.40 -11.20
CA TYR A 134 -8.33 -37.61 -10.05
C TYR A 134 -7.44 -37.83 -8.84
N GLN A 135 -7.23 -39.08 -8.44
CA GLN A 135 -6.37 -39.40 -7.30
C GLN A 135 -4.89 -39.03 -7.51
N GLN A 136 -4.38 -39.12 -8.74
CA GLN A 136 -3.02 -38.69 -9.08
C GLN A 136 -2.86 -37.17 -8.93
N VAL A 137 -3.81 -36.39 -9.45
CA VAL A 137 -3.81 -34.95 -9.33
C VAL A 137 -3.90 -34.52 -7.86
N LEU A 138 -4.79 -35.14 -7.08
CA LEU A 138 -4.92 -34.80 -5.65
C LEU A 138 -3.62 -35.10 -4.87
N ARG A 139 -2.95 -36.22 -5.17
CA ARG A 139 -1.64 -36.53 -4.58
C ARG A 139 -0.58 -35.48 -4.96
N TYR A 140 -0.58 -35.05 -6.22
CA TYR A 140 0.36 -34.04 -6.69
C TYR A 140 0.17 -32.69 -5.97
N ILE A 141 -1.09 -32.27 -5.78
CA ILE A 141 -1.41 -31.02 -5.04
C ILE A 141 -1.45 -31.22 -3.52
N LYS A 142 -1.18 -32.45 -3.02
CA LYS A 142 -1.14 -32.81 -1.60
C LYS A 142 -2.46 -32.53 -0.86
N MET A 143 -3.58 -32.86 -1.48
CA MET A 143 -4.92 -32.77 -0.88
C MET A 143 -5.56 -34.15 -0.76
N THR A 144 -6.36 -34.32 0.29
CA THR A 144 -7.26 -35.49 0.39
C THR A 144 -8.52 -35.24 -0.47
N PRO A 145 -9.24 -36.30 -0.91
CA PRO A 145 -10.53 -36.13 -1.57
C PRO A 145 -11.51 -35.26 -0.76
N SER A 146 -11.63 -35.50 0.54
CA SER A 146 -12.50 -34.72 1.42
C SER A 146 -12.14 -33.23 1.49
N ASP A 147 -10.85 -32.91 1.62
CA ASP A 147 -10.39 -31.51 1.63
C ASP A 147 -10.67 -30.82 0.30
N PHE A 148 -10.50 -31.56 -0.81
CA PHE A 148 -10.77 -31.04 -2.14
C PHE A 148 -12.27 -30.80 -2.38
N GLU A 149 -13.12 -31.73 -1.97
CA GLU A 149 -14.59 -31.61 -2.06
C GLU A 149 -15.10 -30.44 -1.21
N GLU A 150 -14.56 -30.25 0.00
CA GLU A 150 -14.89 -29.09 0.83
C GLU A 150 -14.43 -27.77 0.16
N ALA A 151 -13.22 -27.74 -0.37
CA ALA A 151 -12.72 -26.57 -1.11
C ALA A 151 -13.60 -26.26 -2.34
N GLN A 152 -14.04 -27.32 -3.05
CA GLN A 152 -14.93 -27.18 -4.20
C GLN A 152 -16.31 -26.67 -3.80
N LYS A 153 -16.86 -27.17 -2.67
CA LYS A 153 -18.12 -26.69 -2.09
C LYS A 153 -18.05 -25.20 -1.74
N ASN A 154 -16.95 -24.77 -1.11
CA ASN A 154 -16.72 -23.38 -0.77
C ASN A 154 -16.61 -22.50 -2.03
N LEU A 155 -15.90 -22.98 -3.07
CA LEU A 155 -15.79 -22.28 -4.36
C LEU A 155 -17.16 -22.10 -5.02
N LEU A 156 -17.98 -23.14 -5.07
CA LEU A 156 -19.32 -23.08 -5.63
C LEU A 156 -20.24 -22.14 -4.86
N ALA A 157 -20.15 -22.12 -3.52
CA ALA A 157 -20.89 -21.17 -2.69
C ALA A 157 -20.52 -19.70 -2.99
N MET A 158 -19.22 -19.43 -3.15
CA MET A 158 -18.76 -18.10 -3.54
C MET A 158 -19.24 -17.72 -4.94
N MET A 159 -19.15 -18.62 -5.92
CA MET A 159 -19.64 -18.37 -7.29
C MET A 159 -21.15 -18.07 -7.30
N LYS A 160 -21.95 -18.83 -6.55
CA LYS A 160 -23.40 -18.56 -6.41
C LYS A 160 -23.67 -17.18 -5.83
N LEU A 161 -22.93 -16.79 -4.78
CA LEU A 161 -23.06 -15.46 -4.19
C LEU A 161 -22.67 -14.36 -5.20
N GLU A 162 -21.56 -14.53 -5.91
CA GLU A 162 -21.13 -13.58 -6.95
C GLU A 162 -22.19 -13.44 -8.04
N ASP A 163 -22.79 -14.55 -8.50
CA ASP A 163 -23.87 -14.53 -9.48
C ASP A 163 -25.10 -13.79 -8.95
N ILE A 164 -25.47 -14.00 -7.69
CA ILE A 164 -26.60 -13.28 -7.06
C ILE A 164 -26.32 -11.78 -7.01
N VAL A 165 -25.15 -11.38 -6.50
CA VAL A 165 -24.76 -9.96 -6.41
C VAL A 165 -24.74 -9.31 -7.78
N GLN A 166 -24.22 -10.00 -8.79
CA GLN A 166 -24.07 -9.50 -10.15
C GLN A 166 -25.31 -9.62 -11.03
N SER A 167 -26.35 -10.34 -10.57
CA SER A 167 -27.58 -10.62 -11.37
C SER A 167 -28.36 -9.38 -11.75
N SER A 168 -28.28 -8.32 -10.94
CA SER A 168 -28.94 -7.03 -11.16
C SER A 168 -28.27 -6.17 -12.24
N VAL A 169 -27.01 -6.48 -12.60
CA VAL A 169 -26.26 -5.68 -13.56
C VAL A 169 -26.78 -5.90 -14.98
N LYS A 170 -27.20 -4.81 -15.59
CA LYS A 170 -27.64 -4.78 -16.98
C LYS A 170 -26.89 -3.71 -17.75
N VAL A 171 -26.76 -3.92 -19.05
CA VAL A 171 -26.17 -2.96 -19.98
C VAL A 171 -27.17 -2.72 -21.10
N SER A 172 -27.59 -1.46 -21.23
CA SER A 172 -28.47 -1.02 -22.30
C SER A 172 -27.69 -0.81 -23.60
N ASP A 173 -28.37 -0.91 -24.72
CA ASP A 173 -27.80 -0.65 -26.04
C ASP A 173 -27.32 0.82 -26.16
N LYS A 174 -27.97 1.73 -25.46
CA LYS A 174 -27.52 3.13 -25.37
C LYS A 174 -26.17 3.26 -24.71
N GLU A 175 -25.93 2.61 -23.58
CA GLU A 175 -24.62 2.63 -22.90
C GLU A 175 -23.53 2.02 -23.76
N VAL A 176 -23.83 0.96 -24.51
CA VAL A 176 -22.90 0.36 -25.47
C VAL A 176 -22.55 1.33 -26.59
N PHE A 177 -23.57 2.03 -27.11
CA PHE A 177 -23.39 3.02 -28.15
C PHE A 177 -22.60 4.25 -27.63
N ASP A 178 -22.87 4.72 -26.43
CA ASP A 178 -22.13 5.83 -25.81
C ASP A 178 -20.65 5.45 -25.57
N LEU A 179 -20.37 4.21 -25.15
CA LEU A 179 -19.00 3.71 -25.04
C LEU A 179 -18.31 3.65 -26.41
N TYR A 180 -18.99 3.13 -27.43
CA TYR A 180 -18.45 3.07 -28.80
C TYR A 180 -18.15 4.48 -29.35
N ARG A 181 -19.05 5.43 -29.15
CA ARG A 181 -18.86 6.83 -29.52
C ARG A 181 -17.63 7.42 -28.82
N PHE A 182 -17.52 7.23 -27.52
CA PHE A 182 -16.38 7.73 -26.75
C PHE A 182 -15.04 7.20 -27.26
N GLN A 183 -15.02 5.97 -27.75
CA GLN A 183 -13.79 5.33 -28.26
C GLN A 183 -13.49 5.69 -29.71
N ASN A 184 -14.45 6.09 -30.52
CA ASN A 184 -14.31 6.20 -31.98
C ASN A 184 -14.66 7.57 -32.55
N GLU A 185 -15.52 8.37 -31.88
CA GLU A 185 -15.81 9.74 -32.33
C GLU A 185 -14.67 10.67 -31.98
N LYS A 186 -14.20 11.43 -32.98
CA LYS A 186 -13.25 12.50 -32.77
C LYS A 186 -13.96 13.83 -32.66
N ILE A 187 -13.43 14.69 -31.80
CA ILE A 187 -13.95 16.04 -31.63
C ILE A 187 -12.85 17.07 -31.94
N ASN A 188 -13.27 18.18 -32.53
CA ASN A 188 -12.47 19.37 -32.75
C ASN A 188 -13.15 20.55 -32.06
N VAL A 189 -12.39 21.32 -31.29
CA VAL A 189 -12.92 22.45 -30.53
C VAL A 189 -12.06 23.68 -30.68
N TYR A 190 -12.72 24.84 -30.63
CA TYR A 190 -12.05 26.10 -30.34
C TYR A 190 -11.86 26.28 -28.85
N TYR A 191 -10.79 26.93 -28.45
CA TYR A 191 -10.61 27.24 -27.03
C TYR A 191 -9.90 28.59 -26.82
N LEU A 192 -10.18 29.20 -25.67
CA LEU A 192 -9.42 30.31 -25.10
C LEU A 192 -8.68 29.77 -23.87
N SER A 193 -7.43 30.20 -23.69
CA SER A 193 -6.63 29.83 -22.52
C SER A 193 -6.31 31.07 -21.69
N LEU A 194 -6.67 31.02 -20.41
CA LEU A 194 -6.37 32.06 -19.44
C LEU A 194 -5.30 31.54 -18.47
N ALA A 195 -4.05 31.95 -18.68
CA ALA A 195 -2.94 31.53 -17.82
C ALA A 195 -3.03 32.23 -16.47
N VAL A 196 -2.91 31.45 -15.38
CA VAL A 196 -2.95 31.97 -14.01
C VAL A 196 -1.86 33.02 -13.76
N ASN A 197 -0.71 32.88 -14.43
CA ASN A 197 0.35 33.89 -14.35
C ASN A 197 -0.09 35.29 -14.80
N ASN A 198 -0.99 35.40 -15.78
CA ASN A 198 -1.51 36.69 -16.24
C ASN A 198 -2.41 37.38 -15.22
N CYS A 199 -2.95 36.62 -14.29
CA CYS A 199 -3.76 37.15 -13.19
C CYS A 199 -2.93 37.59 -11.99
N LYS A 200 -1.68 37.16 -11.89
CA LYS A 200 -0.78 37.56 -10.78
C LYS A 200 -0.52 39.04 -10.72
N GLU A 201 -0.38 39.67 -11.88
CA GLU A 201 -0.11 41.11 -11.98
C GLU A 201 -1.26 42.00 -11.45
N LYS A 202 -2.47 41.43 -11.38
CA LYS A 202 -3.65 42.12 -10.85
C LYS A 202 -3.73 42.10 -9.32
N ILE A 203 -2.87 41.34 -8.67
CA ILE A 203 -2.97 41.07 -7.24
C ILE A 203 -1.87 41.83 -6.50
N ILE A 204 -2.26 42.85 -5.79
CA ILE A 204 -1.39 43.65 -4.94
C ILE A 204 -1.87 43.48 -3.50
N PRO A 205 -1.34 42.48 -2.79
CA PRO A 205 -1.84 42.17 -1.43
C PRO A 205 -1.45 43.30 -0.47
N GLN A 206 -2.41 43.68 0.36
CA GLN A 206 -2.17 44.57 1.49
C GLN A 206 -1.70 43.77 2.70
N ARG A 207 -1.01 44.43 3.63
CA ARG A 207 -0.47 43.78 4.82
C ARG A 207 -1.53 43.04 5.64
N ALA A 208 -2.70 43.66 5.84
CA ALA A 208 -3.80 43.05 6.58
C ALA A 208 -4.31 41.74 5.93
N GLU A 209 -4.29 41.63 4.59
CA GLU A 209 -4.67 40.41 3.86
C GLU A 209 -3.63 39.30 4.06
N LEU A 210 -2.34 39.67 4.09
CA LEU A 210 -1.27 38.71 4.36
C LEU A 210 -1.31 38.21 5.80
N GLU A 211 -1.63 39.07 6.77
CA GLU A 211 -1.80 38.68 8.19
C GLU A 211 -2.99 37.72 8.36
N THR A 212 -4.10 38.00 7.69
CA THR A 212 -5.28 37.12 7.68
C THR A 212 -4.95 35.79 7.04
N TYR A 213 -4.31 35.79 5.89
CA TYR A 213 -3.91 34.59 5.15
C TYR A 213 -2.96 33.71 5.97
N LEU A 214 -1.95 34.32 6.61
CA LEU A 214 -1.02 33.61 7.48
C LEU A 214 -1.76 32.93 8.65
N LYS A 215 -2.74 33.61 9.23
CA LYS A 215 -3.55 33.06 10.33
C LYS A 215 -4.44 31.91 9.88
N GLU A 216 -5.08 32.04 8.72
CA GLU A 216 -5.96 31.00 8.16
C GLU A 216 -5.18 29.76 7.69
N HIS A 217 -3.92 29.95 7.27
CA HIS A 217 -3.04 28.91 6.75
C HIS A 217 -1.84 28.64 7.68
N GLU A 218 -2.00 28.84 8.98
CA GLU A 218 -0.94 28.74 9.97
C GLU A 218 -0.15 27.42 9.87
N ASN A 219 -0.82 26.32 9.60
CA ASN A 219 -0.18 25.00 9.48
C ASN A 219 0.76 24.89 8.29
N ASP A 220 0.52 25.65 7.20
CA ASP A 220 1.34 25.62 5.99
C ASP A 220 2.68 26.35 6.19
N PHE A 221 2.71 27.31 7.14
CA PHE A 221 3.87 28.14 7.44
C PHE A 221 4.56 27.75 8.76
N ARG A 222 4.01 26.76 9.46
CA ARG A 222 4.53 26.32 10.75
C ARG A 222 5.91 25.69 10.57
N ILE A 223 6.90 26.26 11.26
CA ILE A 223 8.21 25.62 11.40
C ILE A 223 8.08 24.46 12.38
N PRO A 224 8.35 23.22 11.95
CA PRO A 224 8.24 22.07 12.82
C PRO A 224 9.25 22.13 13.96
N GLU A 225 9.00 21.34 14.99
CA GLU A 225 9.97 21.11 16.06
C GLU A 225 11.32 20.69 15.48
N GLN A 226 12.39 21.30 15.98
CA GLN A 226 13.76 20.98 15.63
C GLN A 226 14.54 20.55 16.86
N ILE A 227 15.34 19.53 16.70
CA ILE A 227 16.21 19.00 17.75
C ILE A 227 17.66 19.00 17.29
N GLN A 228 18.55 19.01 18.27
CA GLN A 228 19.97 18.79 18.07
C GLN A 228 20.41 17.67 19.01
N ILE A 229 21.15 16.71 18.48
CA ILE A 229 21.66 15.56 19.21
C ILE A 229 23.17 15.51 19.17
N LYS A 230 23.77 14.87 20.17
CA LYS A 230 25.11 14.34 20.12
C LYS A 230 25.06 12.82 20.24
N TYR A 231 26.04 12.13 19.66
CA TYR A 231 26.00 10.68 19.59
C TYR A 231 27.38 10.04 19.62
N LEU A 232 27.40 8.81 20.11
CA LEU A 232 28.51 7.87 20.01
C LEU A 232 28.16 6.81 18.99
N SER A 233 29.15 6.39 18.19
CA SER A 233 29.02 5.35 17.18
C SER A 233 29.96 4.19 17.44
N PHE A 234 29.45 2.97 17.39
CA PHE A 234 30.19 1.72 17.61
C PHE A 234 30.14 0.91 16.32
N LEU A 235 31.11 1.15 15.43
CA LEU A 235 31.19 0.44 14.16
C LEU A 235 31.74 -0.96 14.38
N GLY A 236 31.05 -1.98 13.87
CA GLY A 236 31.52 -3.36 13.92
C GLY A 236 32.95 -3.52 13.35
N GLN A 237 33.26 -2.77 12.29
CA GLN A 237 34.59 -2.83 11.66
C GLN A 237 35.74 -2.48 12.61
N HIS A 238 35.57 -1.62 13.60
CA HIS A 238 36.59 -1.25 14.57
C HIS A 238 37.01 -2.43 15.48
N TYR A 239 36.14 -3.43 15.61
CA TYR A 239 36.34 -4.59 16.47
C TYR A 239 36.76 -5.85 15.71
N VAL A 240 36.91 -5.81 14.39
CA VAL A 240 37.29 -6.98 13.56
C VAL A 240 38.67 -7.53 13.95
N SER A 241 39.61 -6.65 14.29
CA SER A 241 40.96 -7.04 14.71
C SER A 241 41.01 -7.74 16.07
N SER A 242 40.03 -7.48 16.95
CA SER A 242 39.94 -8.13 18.25
C SER A 242 39.30 -9.52 18.20
N VAL A 243 38.69 -9.88 17.05
CA VAL A 243 38.02 -11.17 16.87
C VAL A 243 39.01 -12.23 16.41
N ASN A 244 39.16 -13.29 17.23
CA ASN A 244 39.87 -14.49 16.82
C ASN A 244 38.90 -15.54 16.30
N VAL A 245 39.22 -16.18 15.16
CA VAL A 245 38.45 -17.26 14.54
C VAL A 245 39.43 -18.42 14.27
N THR A 246 39.13 -19.57 14.86
CA THR A 246 39.96 -20.76 14.71
C THR A 246 39.58 -21.58 13.47
N ASP A 247 40.51 -22.36 12.94
CA ASP A 247 40.26 -23.25 11.80
C ASP A 247 39.18 -24.29 12.09
N THR A 248 39.07 -24.70 13.36
CA THR A 248 38.00 -25.64 13.79
C THR A 248 36.61 -25.02 13.61
N GLU A 249 36.44 -23.79 14.04
CA GLU A 249 35.15 -23.06 13.90
C GLU A 249 34.80 -22.83 12.43
N VAL A 250 35.77 -22.52 11.59
CA VAL A 250 35.58 -22.32 10.15
C VAL A 250 35.12 -23.63 9.50
N ARG A 251 35.73 -24.77 9.87
CA ARG A 251 35.30 -26.09 9.39
C ARG A 251 33.91 -26.47 9.85
N GLU A 252 33.57 -26.22 11.11
CA GLU A 252 32.24 -26.48 11.65
C GLU A 252 31.19 -25.63 10.95
N TYR A 253 31.46 -24.36 10.73
CA TYR A 253 30.55 -23.45 10.00
C TYR A 253 30.32 -23.93 8.56
N TYR A 254 31.39 -24.27 7.85
CA TYR A 254 31.30 -24.84 6.51
C TYR A 254 30.45 -26.10 6.46
N ASN A 255 30.68 -27.05 7.41
CA ASN A 255 29.93 -28.31 7.44
C ASN A 255 28.45 -28.13 7.71
N ARG A 256 28.07 -27.17 8.58
CA ARG A 256 26.67 -26.85 8.86
C ARG A 256 25.94 -26.16 7.70
N ASN A 257 26.66 -25.39 6.92
CA ASN A 257 26.10 -24.56 5.82
C ASN A 257 26.57 -25.04 4.44
N LYS A 258 26.98 -26.29 4.31
CA LYS A 258 27.58 -26.84 3.10
C LYS A 258 26.68 -26.67 1.87
N ASP A 259 25.37 -26.80 2.05
CA ASP A 259 24.38 -26.66 0.98
C ASP A 259 24.32 -25.25 0.38
N GLU A 260 24.63 -24.21 1.15
CA GLU A 260 24.65 -22.84 0.64
C GLU A 260 25.82 -22.59 -0.30
N TYR A 261 26.97 -23.23 -0.03
CA TYR A 261 28.18 -23.11 -0.84
C TYR A 261 28.16 -23.99 -2.08
N VAL A 262 27.46 -25.13 -2.03
CA VAL A 262 27.32 -26.07 -3.17
C VAL A 262 26.27 -25.59 -4.17
N LYS A 263 25.18 -24.96 -3.75
CA LYS A 263 24.08 -24.51 -4.62
C LYS A 263 24.38 -23.22 -5.40
N LYS A 264 25.36 -22.43 -5.03
CA LYS A 264 25.69 -21.16 -5.71
C LYS A 264 26.52 -21.30 -6.99
N GLY A 265 26.49 -22.43 -7.65
CA GLY A 265 26.83 -22.55 -9.07
C GLY A 265 28.26 -23.02 -9.36
N SER A 266 28.33 -24.17 -9.88
CA SER A 266 29.19 -24.70 -10.97
C SER A 266 30.71 -24.51 -10.94
N LYS A 267 31.39 -24.18 -9.89
CA LYS A 267 32.85 -24.37 -9.72
C LYS A 267 33.40 -23.90 -8.38
N GLY A 268 32.64 -23.66 -7.37
CA GLY A 268 33.18 -23.16 -6.13
C GLY A 268 32.41 -23.70 -4.95
N GLY A 269 32.90 -24.59 -4.22
CA GLY A 269 32.27 -25.16 -3.04
C GLY A 269 33.23 -25.95 -2.17
N SER A 270 34.50 -26.07 -2.60
CA SER A 270 35.50 -26.71 -1.73
C SER A 270 35.80 -25.82 -0.51
N PHE A 271 36.02 -26.45 0.63
CA PHE A 271 36.42 -25.73 1.86
C PHE A 271 37.56 -24.74 1.62
N ALA A 272 38.54 -25.11 0.81
CA ALA A 272 39.71 -24.27 0.52
C ALA A 272 39.34 -22.96 -0.21
N GLU A 273 38.39 -23.01 -1.11
CA GLU A 273 37.95 -21.84 -1.89
C GLU A 273 37.09 -20.85 -1.10
N VAL A 274 36.33 -21.35 -0.12
CA VAL A 274 35.38 -20.50 0.66
C VAL A 274 35.89 -20.15 2.06
N ARG A 275 37.04 -20.73 2.47
CA ARG A 275 37.61 -20.58 3.81
C ARG A 275 37.77 -19.12 4.23
N ASP A 276 38.41 -18.31 3.39
CA ASP A 276 38.71 -16.91 3.72
C ASP A 276 37.43 -16.05 3.75
N THR A 277 36.47 -16.37 2.92
CA THR A 277 35.12 -15.75 2.94
C THR A 277 34.38 -16.08 4.24
N ILE A 278 34.45 -17.33 4.70
CA ILE A 278 33.87 -17.75 5.98
C ILE A 278 34.56 -17.05 7.15
N ILE A 279 35.90 -16.97 7.16
CA ILE A 279 36.67 -16.26 8.20
C ILE A 279 36.23 -14.78 8.24
N ALA A 280 36.17 -14.11 7.10
CA ALA A 280 35.72 -12.72 7.01
C ALA A 280 34.30 -12.54 7.53
N GLY A 281 33.38 -13.40 7.12
CA GLY A 281 31.97 -13.39 7.57
C GLY A 281 31.83 -13.63 9.07
N LEU A 282 32.54 -14.62 9.63
CA LEU A 282 32.54 -14.89 11.07
C LEU A 282 33.16 -13.74 11.87
N LYS A 283 34.28 -13.16 11.40
CA LYS A 283 34.86 -11.98 12.02
C LYS A 283 33.93 -10.79 12.01
N GLN A 284 33.26 -10.53 10.89
CA GLN A 284 32.32 -9.43 10.77
C GLN A 284 31.09 -9.65 11.67
N SER A 285 30.51 -10.84 11.69
CA SER A 285 29.38 -11.15 12.57
C SER A 285 29.75 -10.98 14.04
N ARG A 286 30.87 -11.54 14.48
CA ARG A 286 31.33 -11.43 15.89
C ARG A 286 31.72 -9.99 16.27
N SER A 287 32.33 -9.24 15.36
CA SER A 287 32.65 -7.82 15.62
C SER A 287 31.40 -6.97 15.82
N MET A 288 30.29 -7.30 15.14
CA MET A 288 28.99 -6.65 15.37
C MET A 288 28.42 -6.97 16.76
N TYR A 289 28.56 -8.20 17.26
CA TYR A 289 28.19 -8.53 18.64
C TYR A 289 29.00 -7.76 19.67
N ILE A 290 30.33 -7.60 19.43
CA ILE A 290 31.19 -6.79 20.33
C ILE A 290 30.74 -5.33 20.29
N ALA A 291 30.46 -4.77 19.09
CA ALA A 291 29.98 -3.40 18.95
C ALA A 291 28.62 -3.19 19.67
N ALA A 292 27.72 -4.17 19.60
CA ALA A 292 26.44 -4.13 20.31
C ALA A 292 26.62 -4.14 21.84
N ASP A 293 27.48 -5.02 22.34
CA ASP A 293 27.77 -5.13 23.77
C ASP A 293 28.45 -3.87 24.32
N GLU A 294 29.39 -3.32 23.60
CA GLU A 294 30.06 -2.05 23.97
C GLU A 294 29.07 -0.86 23.92
N ALA A 295 28.21 -0.79 22.90
CA ALA A 295 27.16 0.23 22.85
C ALA A 295 26.18 0.11 24.02
N LYS A 296 25.80 -1.11 24.40
CA LYS A 296 24.92 -1.37 25.54
C LYS A 296 25.58 -0.98 26.87
N LYS A 297 26.83 -1.38 27.07
CA LYS A 297 27.61 -0.98 28.27
C LYS A 297 27.73 0.54 28.37
N ALA A 298 28.02 1.19 27.23
CA ALA A 298 28.10 2.64 27.16
C ALA A 298 26.76 3.27 27.57
N HIS A 299 25.67 2.80 26.97
CA HIS A 299 24.32 3.26 27.30
C HIS A 299 24.01 3.11 28.80
N ASP A 300 24.21 1.92 29.38
CA ASP A 300 23.86 1.62 30.76
C ASP A 300 24.65 2.49 31.75
N ILE A 301 25.96 2.69 31.51
CA ILE A 301 26.79 3.55 32.34
C ILE A 301 26.42 5.02 32.20
N ILE A 302 26.23 5.49 30.96
CA ILE A 302 25.87 6.89 30.69
C ILE A 302 24.49 7.22 31.26
N TYR A 303 23.52 6.31 31.10
CA TYR A 303 22.18 6.47 31.65
C TYR A 303 22.16 6.55 33.18
N GLN A 304 22.96 5.70 33.86
CA GLN A 304 23.01 5.68 35.32
C GLN A 304 23.78 6.87 35.92
N LYS A 305 24.82 7.35 35.25
CA LYS A 305 25.73 8.38 35.77
C LYS A 305 25.56 9.75 35.12
N GLU A 306 24.71 9.86 34.11
CA GLU A 306 24.47 11.07 33.31
C GLU A 306 25.74 11.70 32.71
N ASN A 307 26.82 10.92 32.54
CA ASN A 307 28.17 11.33 32.25
C ASN A 307 28.62 11.14 30.80
N PHE A 308 27.78 11.42 29.82
CA PHE A 308 28.02 11.15 28.38
C PHE A 308 29.39 11.60 27.87
N ASP A 309 29.78 12.83 28.14
CA ASP A 309 31.07 13.40 27.64
C ASP A 309 32.28 12.81 28.37
N GLU A 310 32.16 12.58 29.67
CA GLU A 310 33.21 11.95 30.47
C GLU A 310 33.42 10.50 30.06
N TYR A 311 32.34 9.75 29.87
CA TYR A 311 32.43 8.37 29.39
C TYR A 311 33.15 8.28 28.03
N ALA A 312 32.75 9.13 27.07
CA ALA A 312 33.41 9.18 25.76
C ALA A 312 34.91 9.45 25.86
N ARG A 313 35.28 10.44 26.68
CA ARG A 313 36.70 10.78 26.89
C ARG A 313 37.49 9.65 27.53
N GLN A 314 36.96 9.01 28.57
CA GLN A 314 37.60 7.91 29.29
C GLN A 314 37.83 6.69 28.39
N HIS A 315 36.94 6.44 27.43
CA HIS A 315 37.02 5.29 26.51
C HIS A 315 37.56 5.65 25.12
N GLY A 316 38.06 6.89 24.94
CA GLY A 316 38.62 7.34 23.66
C GLY A 316 37.59 7.35 22.50
N LEU A 317 36.31 7.48 22.81
CA LEU A 317 35.21 7.52 21.82
C LEU A 317 35.04 8.93 21.27
N LYS A 318 34.84 9.03 19.96
CA LYS A 318 34.55 10.30 19.29
C LYS A 318 33.09 10.69 19.49
N ILE A 319 32.85 11.87 20.07
CA ILE A 319 31.51 12.48 20.11
C ILE A 319 31.27 13.18 18.77
N SER A 320 30.15 12.86 18.13
CA SER A 320 29.62 13.58 16.98
C SER A 320 28.37 14.33 17.36
N SER A 321 28.09 15.46 16.69
CA SER A 321 26.88 16.26 16.93
C SER A 321 26.21 16.60 15.59
N SER A 322 24.89 16.62 15.60
CA SER A 322 24.12 17.09 14.45
C SER A 322 23.98 18.62 14.46
N ASN A 323 23.62 19.19 13.31
CA ASN A 323 22.94 20.48 13.28
C ASN A 323 21.49 20.31 13.79
N PHE A 324 20.73 21.43 13.95
CA PHE A 324 19.30 21.35 14.19
C PHE A 324 18.59 20.71 12.99
N PHE A 325 17.71 19.75 13.25
CA PHE A 325 16.93 19.06 12.21
C PHE A 325 15.51 18.79 12.69
N SER A 326 14.59 18.64 11.74
CA SER A 326 13.20 18.26 12.00
C SER A 326 12.92 16.82 11.56
N ALA A 327 11.78 16.29 11.95
CA ALA A 327 11.35 14.95 11.53
C ALA A 327 11.19 14.81 9.99
N GLN A 328 10.89 15.93 9.29
CA GLN A 328 10.79 15.96 7.82
C GLN A 328 12.13 16.11 7.12
N ASN A 329 13.14 16.66 7.80
CA ASN A 329 14.47 16.89 7.24
C ASN A 329 15.54 16.35 8.16
N LEU A 330 15.77 15.05 8.08
CA LEU A 330 16.74 14.30 8.89
C LEU A 330 18.18 14.49 8.40
N PRO A 331 19.17 14.39 9.29
CA PRO A 331 20.57 14.32 8.89
C PRO A 331 20.81 13.17 7.90
N GLN A 332 21.69 13.40 6.92
CA GLN A 332 21.90 12.47 5.81
C GLN A 332 22.31 11.07 6.31
N GLU A 333 23.14 11.01 7.35
CA GLU A 333 23.64 9.77 7.94
C GLU A 333 22.56 8.90 8.60
N PHE A 334 21.39 9.47 8.96
CA PHE A 334 20.31 8.75 9.66
C PHE A 334 19.05 8.56 8.84
N ARG A 335 18.99 9.08 7.58
CA ARG A 335 17.78 9.00 6.74
C ARG A 335 17.35 7.58 6.41
N HIS A 336 18.31 6.64 6.35
CA HIS A 336 18.05 5.25 6.01
C HIS A 336 17.56 4.43 7.20
N ILE A 337 17.66 4.96 8.44
CA ILE A 337 17.23 4.28 9.65
C ILE A 337 15.77 4.61 9.93
N LYS A 338 14.89 3.65 9.66
CA LYS A 338 13.44 3.82 9.69
C LYS A 338 12.90 4.33 11.04
N ASP A 339 13.42 3.81 12.16
CA ASP A 339 12.97 4.15 13.50
C ASP A 339 13.67 5.37 14.11
N PHE A 340 14.67 5.93 13.45
CA PHE A 340 15.44 7.06 13.97
C PHE A 340 14.57 8.26 14.37
N PRO A 341 13.64 8.77 13.54
CA PRO A 341 12.82 9.92 13.94
C PRO A 341 11.99 9.63 15.19
N ARG A 342 11.38 8.46 15.27
CA ARG A 342 10.57 8.05 16.42
C ARG A 342 11.38 8.02 17.70
N ILE A 343 12.60 7.51 17.64
CA ILE A 343 13.49 7.39 18.81
C ILE A 343 13.93 8.78 19.28
N VAL A 344 14.48 9.62 18.39
CA VAL A 344 15.12 10.87 18.82
C VAL A 344 14.14 11.97 19.17
N PHE A 345 12.97 12.02 18.55
CA PHE A 345 11.93 13.00 18.87
C PHE A 345 11.09 12.64 20.10
N SER A 346 11.19 11.38 20.60
CA SER A 346 10.58 11.00 21.90
C SER A 346 11.43 11.38 23.12
N LEU A 347 12.73 11.72 22.91
CA LEU A 347 13.64 12.04 24.01
C LEU A 347 13.29 13.37 24.68
N GLN A 348 13.42 13.38 25.99
CA GLN A 348 13.42 14.62 26.78
C GLN A 348 14.80 15.31 26.72
N MET A 349 14.84 16.59 27.13
CA MET A 349 16.11 17.32 27.20
C MET A 349 17.10 16.57 28.10
N ASP A 350 18.31 16.43 27.63
CA ASP A 350 19.42 15.70 28.26
C ASP A 350 19.25 14.18 28.37
N GLU A 351 18.13 13.62 27.87
CA GLU A 351 17.88 12.18 27.87
C GLU A 351 18.75 11.47 26.83
N VAL A 352 19.14 10.23 27.18
CA VAL A 352 19.95 9.34 26.35
C VAL A 352 19.02 8.28 25.72
N SER A 353 19.15 8.07 24.41
CA SER A 353 18.36 7.08 23.69
C SER A 353 18.74 5.67 24.11
N ALA A 354 17.79 4.72 23.99
CA ALA A 354 18.12 3.32 23.91
C ALA A 354 19.13 3.09 22.76
N VAL A 355 19.91 2.01 22.84
CA VAL A 355 20.81 1.61 21.74
C VAL A 355 19.97 1.24 20.53
N PHE A 356 20.27 1.83 19.40
CA PHE A 356 19.69 1.42 18.12
C PHE A 356 20.81 1.24 17.07
N TYR A 357 20.50 0.63 15.97
CA TYR A 357 21.52 0.26 14.99
C TYR A 357 21.03 0.42 13.54
N ASP A 358 22.01 0.66 12.68
CA ASP A 358 21.89 0.36 11.26
C ASP A 358 22.63 -0.95 10.97
N ASP A 359 22.68 -1.36 9.69
CA ASP A 359 23.31 -2.62 9.27
C ASP A 359 24.78 -2.78 9.72
N LYS A 360 25.49 -1.72 10.15
CA LYS A 360 26.94 -1.69 10.40
C LYS A 360 27.35 -1.05 11.71
N THR A 361 26.51 -0.24 12.33
CA THR A 361 26.86 0.66 13.44
C THR A 361 25.78 0.69 14.50
N TYR A 362 26.18 0.61 15.75
CA TYR A 362 25.30 0.86 16.91
C TYR A 362 25.50 2.30 17.38
N TYR A 363 24.42 2.93 17.83
CA TYR A 363 24.39 4.32 18.27
C TYR A 363 23.81 4.47 19.65
N VAL A 364 24.42 5.39 20.44
CA VAL A 364 23.86 5.92 21.67
C VAL A 364 23.81 7.44 21.50
N MET A 365 22.62 8.01 21.60
CA MET A 365 22.38 9.43 21.34
C MET A 365 21.90 10.15 22.57
N LYS A 366 22.21 11.44 22.67
CA LYS A 366 21.69 12.34 23.71
C LYS A 366 21.08 13.56 23.06
N LEU A 367 19.87 13.93 23.49
CA LEU A 367 19.24 15.18 23.09
C LEU A 367 19.92 16.34 23.82
N ILE A 368 20.46 17.30 23.08
CA ILE A 368 21.21 18.44 23.65
C ILE A 368 20.54 19.79 23.45
N ALA A 369 19.64 19.89 22.49
CA ALA A 369 18.84 21.10 22.29
C ALA A 369 17.53 20.78 21.58
N LYS A 370 16.50 21.53 21.92
CA LYS A 370 15.15 21.41 21.38
C LYS A 370 14.57 22.79 21.12
N LYS A 371 14.13 23.04 19.88
CA LYS A 371 13.38 24.22 19.49
C LYS A 371 11.93 23.81 19.26
N PRO A 372 10.98 24.33 20.02
CA PRO A 372 9.58 23.97 19.83
C PRO A 372 9.10 24.40 18.44
N SER A 373 8.08 23.71 17.95
CA SER A 373 7.37 24.14 16.74
C SER A 373 6.72 25.52 16.99
N TYR A 374 6.82 26.41 16.03
CA TYR A 374 6.19 27.73 16.08
C TYR A 374 5.77 28.22 14.69
N THR A 375 4.81 29.13 14.67
CA THR A 375 4.44 29.85 13.46
C THR A 375 5.21 31.17 13.44
N PRO A 376 6.06 31.41 12.41
CA PRO A 376 6.81 32.65 12.28
C PRO A 376 5.87 33.84 12.15
N SER A 377 6.31 35.01 12.62
CA SER A 377 5.60 36.25 12.38
C SER A 377 5.61 36.64 10.89
N LEU A 378 4.62 37.43 10.45
CA LEU A 378 4.60 37.89 9.06
C LEU A 378 5.90 38.64 8.68
N ASN A 379 6.52 39.37 9.59
CA ASN A 379 7.77 40.09 9.32
C ASN A 379 8.92 39.13 8.96
N GLU A 380 8.94 37.93 9.51
CA GLU A 380 10.00 36.94 9.25
C GLU A 380 9.82 36.25 7.90
N ILE A 381 8.56 36.01 7.49
CA ILE A 381 8.25 35.21 6.31
C ILE A 381 7.36 35.93 5.27
N GLU A 382 7.36 37.28 5.26
CA GLU A 382 6.47 38.06 4.40
C GLU A 382 6.58 37.68 2.92
N LYS A 383 7.79 37.46 2.44
CA LYS A 383 8.02 37.07 1.03
C LYS A 383 7.35 35.75 0.68
N GLU A 384 7.42 34.78 1.59
CA GLU A 384 6.84 33.45 1.40
C GLU A 384 5.32 33.51 1.45
N VAL A 385 4.76 34.17 2.49
CA VAL A 385 3.33 34.38 2.62
C VAL A 385 2.76 35.13 1.42
N ARG A 386 3.42 36.20 0.98
CA ARG A 386 3.04 36.98 -0.21
C ARG A 386 3.04 36.11 -1.48
N SER A 387 4.06 35.30 -1.67
CA SER A 387 4.15 34.41 -2.83
C SER A 387 3.00 33.42 -2.88
N LYS A 388 2.73 32.75 -1.75
CA LYS A 388 1.63 31.80 -1.60
C LYS A 388 0.25 32.44 -1.73
N PHE A 389 0.06 33.61 -1.12
CA PHE A 389 -1.16 34.41 -1.24
C PHE A 389 -1.44 34.77 -2.71
N VAL A 390 -0.43 35.35 -3.41
CA VAL A 390 -0.57 35.72 -4.84
C VAL A 390 -0.86 34.50 -5.69
N GLU A 391 -0.25 33.35 -5.42
CA GLU A 391 -0.51 32.10 -6.15
C GLU A 391 -1.97 31.63 -5.97
N THR A 392 -2.44 31.62 -4.73
CA THR A 392 -3.81 31.20 -4.39
C THR A 392 -4.84 32.16 -4.98
N GLU A 393 -4.68 33.46 -4.73
CA GLU A 393 -5.60 34.49 -5.19
C GLU A 393 -5.60 34.63 -6.73
N SER A 394 -4.43 34.50 -7.37
CA SER A 394 -4.38 34.52 -8.83
C SER A 394 -5.17 33.37 -9.45
N THR A 395 -5.13 32.20 -8.85
CA THR A 395 -5.92 31.05 -9.28
C THR A 395 -7.41 31.33 -9.10
N ARG A 396 -7.82 31.90 -7.97
CA ARG A 396 -9.22 32.25 -7.67
C ARG A 396 -9.75 33.32 -8.64
N VAL A 397 -8.98 34.38 -8.84
CA VAL A 397 -9.36 35.48 -9.74
C VAL A 397 -9.44 35.01 -11.18
N CYS A 398 -8.43 34.25 -11.65
CA CYS A 398 -8.45 33.67 -12.99
C CYS A 398 -9.63 32.73 -13.23
N LYS A 399 -9.95 31.91 -12.25
CA LYS A 399 -11.14 31.03 -12.31
C LYS A 399 -12.41 31.85 -12.50
N LYS A 400 -12.60 32.87 -11.67
CA LYS A 400 -13.76 33.77 -11.76
C LYS A 400 -13.85 34.50 -13.09
N ASP A 401 -12.71 34.99 -13.58
CA ASP A 401 -12.64 35.64 -14.90
C ASP A 401 -13.02 34.66 -16.02
N ALA A 402 -12.51 33.42 -15.96
CA ALA A 402 -12.83 32.38 -16.94
C ALA A 402 -14.31 31.93 -16.90
N GLU A 403 -14.86 31.79 -15.70
CA GLU A 403 -16.28 31.50 -15.50
C GLU A 403 -17.16 32.63 -16.04
N GLY A 404 -16.80 33.88 -15.77
CA GLY A 404 -17.49 35.05 -16.33
C GLY A 404 -17.45 35.11 -17.87
N ILE A 405 -16.33 34.74 -18.47
CA ILE A 405 -16.21 34.59 -19.94
C ILE A 405 -17.15 33.48 -20.44
N LEU A 406 -17.13 32.30 -19.81
CA LEU A 406 -17.99 31.18 -20.20
C LEU A 406 -19.47 31.55 -20.14
N GLU A 407 -19.92 32.26 -19.09
CA GLU A 407 -21.30 32.72 -18.95
C GLU A 407 -21.71 33.70 -20.06
N ARG A 408 -20.84 34.65 -20.42
CA ARG A 408 -21.11 35.58 -21.51
C ARG A 408 -21.29 34.85 -22.84
N LEU A 409 -20.41 33.87 -23.10
CA LEU A 409 -20.51 33.02 -24.30
C LEU A 409 -21.79 32.22 -24.34
N LYS A 410 -22.22 31.65 -23.19
CA LYS A 410 -23.49 30.93 -23.07
C LYS A 410 -24.72 31.82 -23.27
N LYS A 411 -24.61 33.11 -22.95
CA LYS A 411 -25.65 34.12 -23.19
C LYS A 411 -25.69 34.64 -24.64
N GLY A 412 -24.83 34.10 -25.54
CA GLY A 412 -24.86 34.38 -26.97
C GLY A 412 -23.79 35.33 -27.46
N GLU A 413 -22.89 35.80 -26.62
CA GLU A 413 -21.76 36.60 -27.07
C GLU A 413 -20.80 35.75 -27.91
N THR A 414 -20.18 36.35 -28.92
CA THR A 414 -19.31 35.60 -29.84
C THR A 414 -17.94 35.36 -29.23
N LEU A 415 -17.34 34.20 -29.50
CA LEU A 415 -15.98 33.88 -29.07
C LEU A 415 -14.97 34.94 -29.54
N HIS A 416 -15.18 35.50 -30.72
CA HIS A 416 -14.31 36.54 -31.32
C HIS A 416 -14.38 37.87 -30.54
N ALA A 417 -15.59 38.34 -30.19
CA ALA A 417 -15.76 39.59 -29.44
C ALA A 417 -15.08 39.48 -28.04
N VAL A 418 -15.30 38.37 -27.32
CA VAL A 418 -14.68 38.17 -26.03
C VAL A 418 -13.16 38.02 -26.13
N SER A 419 -12.67 37.33 -27.17
CA SER A 419 -11.22 37.15 -27.39
C SER A 419 -10.52 38.48 -27.62
N GLN A 420 -11.11 39.38 -28.45
CA GLN A 420 -10.58 40.72 -28.70
C GLN A 420 -10.58 41.60 -27.44
N GLU A 421 -11.70 41.65 -26.73
CA GLU A 421 -11.84 42.43 -25.48
C GLU A 421 -10.82 42.03 -24.42
N LYS A 422 -10.62 40.71 -24.24
CA LYS A 422 -9.74 40.16 -23.21
C LYS A 422 -8.29 39.99 -23.68
N GLY A 423 -7.97 40.28 -24.95
CA GLY A 423 -6.64 40.03 -25.51
C GLY A 423 -6.24 38.56 -25.55
N LEU A 424 -7.23 37.65 -25.60
CA LEU A 424 -7.00 36.20 -25.62
C LEU A 424 -6.95 35.71 -27.09
N LYS A 425 -6.13 34.69 -27.33
CA LYS A 425 -6.04 34.06 -28.64
C LYS A 425 -7.03 32.92 -28.77
N ILE A 426 -7.80 32.92 -29.87
CA ILE A 426 -8.63 31.73 -30.21
C ILE A 426 -7.70 30.70 -30.83
N GLU A 427 -7.65 29.54 -30.23
CA GLU A 427 -6.89 28.39 -30.70
C GLU A 427 -7.82 27.23 -31.04
N GLU A 428 -7.29 26.27 -31.79
CA GLU A 428 -8.00 25.08 -32.26
C GLU A 428 -7.19 23.84 -31.90
N THR A 429 -7.87 22.80 -31.41
CA THR A 429 -7.19 21.56 -31.05
C THR A 429 -6.84 20.69 -32.24
N GLY A 430 -7.64 20.71 -33.31
CA GLY A 430 -7.70 19.65 -34.30
C GLY A 430 -8.49 18.46 -33.78
N PHE A 431 -8.68 17.43 -34.61
CA PHE A 431 -9.43 16.25 -34.24
C PHE A 431 -8.66 15.36 -33.27
N PHE A 432 -9.31 14.93 -32.19
CA PHE A 432 -8.79 14.00 -31.22
C PHE A 432 -9.92 13.17 -30.58
N LEU A 433 -9.57 12.03 -29.98
CA LEU A 433 -10.52 11.22 -29.21
C LEU A 433 -10.63 11.80 -27.79
N PRO A 434 -11.85 11.99 -27.23
CA PRO A 434 -12.05 12.58 -25.91
C PRO A 434 -11.29 11.88 -24.77
N GLY A 435 -11.07 10.59 -24.89
CA GLY A 435 -10.31 9.79 -23.91
C GLY A 435 -8.79 9.82 -24.11
N SER A 436 -8.28 10.54 -25.13
CA SER A 436 -6.85 10.68 -25.42
C SER A 436 -6.27 11.99 -24.88
N SER A 437 -4.95 12.16 -25.03
CA SER A 437 -4.31 13.48 -24.78
C SER A 437 -4.85 14.50 -25.78
N ILE A 438 -5.30 15.65 -25.27
CA ILE A 438 -5.86 16.73 -26.07
C ILE A 438 -4.71 17.52 -26.69
N PRO A 439 -4.64 17.65 -28.04
CA PRO A 439 -3.57 18.38 -28.69
C PRO A 439 -3.43 19.80 -28.13
N LYS A 440 -2.19 20.23 -27.88
CA LYS A 440 -1.80 21.52 -27.29
C LYS A 440 -2.20 21.77 -25.82
N LEU A 441 -3.11 20.98 -25.25
CA LEU A 441 -3.60 21.12 -23.87
C LEU A 441 -3.06 20.04 -22.93
N GLY A 442 -2.75 18.84 -23.45
CA GLY A 442 -2.29 17.72 -22.64
C GLY A 442 -3.41 16.81 -22.16
N SER A 443 -3.13 15.99 -21.16
CA SER A 443 -4.09 15.01 -20.63
C SER A 443 -4.92 15.60 -19.49
N SER A 444 -6.23 15.61 -19.65
CA SER A 444 -7.20 15.95 -18.60
C SER A 444 -8.45 15.10 -18.80
N LYS A 445 -8.69 14.17 -17.86
CA LYS A 445 -9.85 13.30 -17.89
C LYS A 445 -11.15 14.12 -17.81
N GLU A 446 -11.22 15.06 -16.88
CA GLU A 446 -12.40 15.92 -16.67
C GLU A 446 -12.75 16.74 -17.91
N LEU A 447 -11.75 17.36 -18.55
CA LEU A 447 -11.98 18.09 -19.80
C LEU A 447 -12.40 17.15 -20.93
N GLY A 448 -11.75 16.00 -21.07
CA GLY A 448 -12.12 15.00 -22.09
C GLY A 448 -13.56 14.51 -21.96
N GLU A 449 -14.02 14.22 -20.75
CA GLU A 449 -15.41 13.85 -20.47
C GLU A 449 -16.39 14.98 -20.77
N ALA A 450 -16.06 16.22 -20.40
CA ALA A 450 -16.89 17.39 -20.70
C ALA A 450 -17.00 17.64 -22.21
N LEU A 451 -15.92 17.45 -22.96
CA LEU A 451 -15.90 17.60 -24.41
C LEU A 451 -16.75 16.53 -25.13
N PHE A 452 -16.92 15.37 -24.54
CA PHE A 452 -17.80 14.34 -25.09
C PHE A 452 -19.28 14.77 -25.06
N GLN A 453 -19.68 15.60 -24.09
CA GLN A 453 -21.06 16.05 -23.90
C GLN A 453 -21.45 17.25 -24.79
N ILE A 454 -20.49 18.04 -25.26
CA ILE A 454 -20.81 19.22 -26.09
C ILE A 454 -21.13 18.83 -27.54
N SER A 455 -21.93 19.66 -28.18
CA SER A 455 -22.40 19.46 -29.56
C SER A 455 -22.74 20.82 -30.19
N GLU A 456 -23.19 20.83 -31.45
CA GLU A 456 -23.68 22.03 -32.09
C GLU A 456 -24.83 22.71 -31.32
N LYS A 457 -25.70 21.91 -30.67
CA LYS A 457 -26.83 22.41 -29.86
C LYS A 457 -26.41 22.88 -28.47
N ILE A 458 -25.36 22.26 -27.92
CA ILE A 458 -24.79 22.60 -26.61
C ILE A 458 -23.30 22.87 -26.84
N PRO A 459 -22.94 24.07 -27.36
CA PRO A 459 -21.59 24.31 -27.86
C PRO A 459 -20.54 24.55 -26.76
N TYR A 460 -20.94 24.68 -25.50
CA TYR A 460 -20.05 24.97 -24.37
C TYR A 460 -20.22 23.93 -23.28
N PRO A 461 -19.14 23.54 -22.57
CA PRO A 461 -19.25 22.72 -21.37
C PRO A 461 -19.91 23.47 -20.22
N GLU A 462 -20.33 22.76 -19.18
CA GLU A 462 -20.96 23.35 -18.00
C GLU A 462 -20.01 24.27 -17.24
N ASN A 463 -18.77 23.84 -17.07
CA ASN A 463 -17.75 24.53 -16.29
C ASN A 463 -16.49 24.82 -17.12
N VAL A 464 -15.67 25.72 -16.61
CA VAL A 464 -14.29 25.92 -17.09
C VAL A 464 -13.38 24.83 -16.51
N HIS A 465 -12.34 24.47 -17.23
CA HIS A 465 -11.42 23.41 -16.81
C HIS A 465 -10.01 23.96 -16.60
N TYR A 466 -9.37 23.51 -15.52
CA TYR A 466 -7.99 23.87 -15.22
C TYR A 466 -7.05 22.79 -15.77
N VAL A 467 -6.16 23.18 -16.67
CA VAL A 467 -5.20 22.28 -17.31
C VAL A 467 -3.84 22.96 -17.41
N SER A 468 -2.80 22.35 -16.86
CA SER A 468 -1.41 22.80 -16.97
C SER A 468 -1.20 24.28 -16.65
N GLY A 469 -1.78 24.78 -15.55
CA GLY A 469 -1.61 26.16 -15.09
C GLY A 469 -2.49 27.19 -15.80
N LYS A 470 -3.49 26.74 -16.57
CA LYS A 470 -4.39 27.61 -17.35
C LYS A 470 -5.85 27.20 -17.15
N PHE A 471 -6.76 28.15 -17.12
CA PHE A 471 -8.19 27.89 -17.27
C PHE A 471 -8.53 27.87 -18.77
N ILE A 472 -9.19 26.81 -19.19
CA ILE A 472 -9.55 26.55 -20.58
C ILE A 472 -11.06 26.74 -20.74
N ILE A 473 -11.43 27.60 -21.66
CA ILE A 473 -12.81 27.87 -22.06
C ILE A 473 -12.98 27.31 -23.48
N VAL A 474 -13.88 26.37 -23.65
CA VAL A 474 -14.02 25.58 -24.87
C VAL A 474 -15.31 25.91 -25.59
N LYS A 475 -15.27 25.91 -26.92
CA LYS A 475 -16.45 25.94 -27.81
C LYS A 475 -16.39 24.78 -28.79
N PHE A 476 -17.48 24.04 -28.90
CA PHE A 476 -17.65 23.03 -29.95
C PHE A 476 -17.38 23.63 -31.33
N LYS A 477 -16.62 22.92 -32.14
CA LYS A 477 -16.41 23.26 -33.55
C LYS A 477 -17.08 22.23 -34.47
N GLU A 478 -16.63 21.02 -34.39
CA GLU A 478 -17.10 19.92 -35.23
C GLU A 478 -16.81 18.57 -34.61
N ARG A 479 -17.51 17.56 -35.08
CA ARG A 479 -17.36 16.18 -34.63
C ARG A 479 -17.32 15.25 -35.84
N ASP A 480 -16.30 14.40 -35.87
CA ASP A 480 -16.19 13.28 -36.79
C ASP A 480 -16.92 12.09 -36.13
N LYS A 481 -18.09 11.75 -36.67
CA LYS A 481 -18.99 10.76 -36.07
C LYS A 481 -18.44 9.36 -36.26
N ALA A 482 -18.65 8.52 -35.25
CA ALA A 482 -18.35 7.11 -35.35
C ALA A 482 -19.23 6.39 -36.37
N ASP A 483 -18.68 5.40 -37.05
CA ASP A 483 -19.34 4.63 -38.11
C ASP A 483 -20.41 3.73 -37.49
N ALA A 484 -21.64 3.82 -38.01
CA ALA A 484 -22.78 3.04 -37.53
C ALA A 484 -22.70 1.56 -37.92
N ASP A 485 -22.15 1.25 -39.09
CA ASP A 485 -22.03 -0.14 -39.55
C ASP A 485 -20.95 -0.88 -38.78
N ASP A 486 -19.83 -0.22 -38.48
CA ASP A 486 -18.78 -0.74 -37.59
C ASP A 486 -19.31 -0.94 -36.15
N PHE A 487 -20.19 -0.06 -35.68
CA PHE A 487 -20.86 -0.25 -34.38
C PHE A 487 -21.65 -1.56 -34.32
N GLU A 488 -22.49 -1.84 -35.30
CA GLU A 488 -23.29 -3.06 -35.28
C GLU A 488 -22.42 -4.33 -35.28
N THR A 489 -21.28 -4.30 -35.93
CA THR A 489 -20.31 -5.43 -35.90
C THR A 489 -19.64 -5.62 -34.53
N LYS A 490 -19.40 -4.54 -33.80
CA LYS A 490 -18.70 -4.54 -32.50
C LYS A 490 -19.63 -4.59 -31.30
N LYS A 491 -20.91 -4.28 -31.47
CA LYS A 491 -21.92 -4.12 -30.41
C LYS A 491 -21.93 -5.29 -29.42
N GLY A 492 -21.96 -6.53 -29.91
CA GLY A 492 -21.99 -7.72 -29.05
C GLY A 492 -20.75 -7.85 -28.14
N THR A 493 -19.58 -7.60 -28.71
CA THR A 493 -18.31 -7.66 -27.99
C THR A 493 -18.21 -6.54 -26.95
N LEU A 494 -18.58 -5.32 -27.32
CA LEU A 494 -18.60 -4.15 -26.41
C LEU A 494 -19.60 -4.36 -25.27
N LYS A 495 -20.82 -4.87 -25.58
CA LYS A 495 -21.83 -5.17 -24.57
C LYS A 495 -21.32 -6.16 -23.52
N ASN A 496 -20.70 -7.24 -23.97
CA ASN A 496 -20.13 -8.26 -23.09
C ASN A 496 -18.95 -7.70 -22.25
N SER A 497 -18.14 -6.86 -22.85
CA SER A 497 -17.00 -6.22 -22.14
C SER A 497 -17.49 -5.23 -21.08
N LEU A 498 -18.46 -4.38 -21.42
CA LEU A 498 -19.07 -3.42 -20.49
C LEU A 498 -19.83 -4.13 -19.37
N LEU A 499 -20.54 -5.21 -19.68
CA LEU A 499 -21.22 -6.02 -18.68
C LEU A 499 -20.23 -6.63 -17.69
N ARG A 500 -19.12 -7.21 -18.16
CA ARG A 500 -18.06 -7.75 -17.29
C ARG A 500 -17.46 -6.66 -16.41
N LEU A 501 -17.16 -5.49 -16.97
CA LEU A 501 -16.63 -4.36 -16.21
C LEU A 501 -17.57 -3.95 -15.08
N LYS A 502 -18.84 -3.68 -15.40
CA LYS A 502 -19.86 -3.29 -14.40
C LYS A 502 -20.09 -4.36 -13.33
N LYS A 503 -20.09 -5.63 -13.71
CA LYS A 503 -20.15 -6.77 -12.77
C LYS A 503 -18.97 -6.78 -11.81
N SER A 504 -17.77 -6.57 -12.33
CA SER A 504 -16.54 -6.51 -11.53
C SER A 504 -16.54 -5.31 -10.57
N GLU A 505 -16.94 -4.13 -11.06
CA GLU A 505 -17.03 -2.91 -10.24
C GLU A 505 -18.07 -3.07 -9.11
N LEU A 506 -19.25 -3.63 -9.43
CA LEU A 506 -20.27 -3.90 -8.41
C LEU A 506 -19.76 -4.87 -7.36
N MET A 507 -19.11 -5.96 -7.77
CA MET A 507 -18.58 -6.96 -6.85
C MET A 507 -17.49 -6.38 -5.95
N GLN A 508 -16.59 -5.57 -6.51
CA GLN A 508 -15.55 -4.89 -5.74
C GLN A 508 -16.16 -3.91 -4.71
N SER A 509 -17.11 -3.10 -5.13
CA SER A 509 -17.81 -2.17 -4.24
C SER A 509 -18.58 -2.92 -3.14
N TRP A 510 -19.23 -4.03 -3.48
CA TRP A 510 -19.93 -4.88 -2.53
C TRP A 510 -18.97 -5.50 -1.49
N ILE A 511 -17.81 -6.01 -1.93
CA ILE A 511 -16.79 -6.56 -1.03
C ILE A 511 -16.29 -5.46 -0.09
N GLU A 512 -15.92 -4.28 -0.59
CA GLU A 512 -15.37 -3.21 0.22
C GLU A 512 -16.39 -2.69 1.26
N SER A 513 -17.66 -2.55 0.86
CA SER A 513 -18.75 -2.19 1.78
C SER A 513 -18.93 -3.21 2.90
N ASN A 514 -18.91 -4.51 2.58
CA ASN A 514 -18.99 -5.56 3.60
C ASN A 514 -17.76 -5.63 4.49
N LYS A 515 -16.58 -5.40 3.93
CA LYS A 515 -15.30 -5.32 4.66
C LYS A 515 -15.31 -4.20 5.70
N GLU A 516 -15.77 -3.01 5.32
CA GLU A 516 -15.93 -1.88 6.23
C GLU A 516 -16.96 -2.17 7.33
N ALA A 517 -18.13 -2.71 6.98
CA ALA A 517 -19.15 -3.09 7.93
C ALA A 517 -18.61 -4.11 8.97
N MET A 518 -17.95 -5.17 8.50
CA MET A 518 -17.36 -6.20 9.38
C MET A 518 -16.20 -5.68 10.23
N LYS A 519 -15.49 -4.66 9.77
CA LYS A 519 -14.45 -3.97 10.55
C LYS A 519 -15.09 -3.14 11.66
N ASN A 520 -16.13 -2.39 11.35
CA ASN A 520 -16.81 -1.49 12.28
C ASN A 520 -17.54 -2.25 13.41
N ASP A 521 -18.11 -3.42 13.12
CA ASP A 521 -18.77 -4.27 14.11
C ASP A 521 -17.84 -5.28 14.79
N GLY A 522 -16.53 -5.23 14.50
CA GLY A 522 -15.50 -6.03 15.14
C GLY A 522 -15.43 -7.49 14.67
N ARG A 523 -16.15 -7.87 13.61
CA ARG A 523 -16.08 -9.20 13.00
C ARG A 523 -14.86 -9.39 12.11
N LEU A 524 -14.28 -8.33 11.57
CA LEU A 524 -12.99 -8.35 10.88
C LEU A 524 -11.91 -7.73 11.76
N LYS A 525 -10.92 -8.52 12.13
CA LYS A 525 -9.75 -8.08 12.91
C LYS A 525 -8.48 -8.47 12.20
N TYR A 526 -7.62 -7.49 11.93
CA TYR A 526 -6.28 -7.73 11.42
C TYR A 526 -5.35 -8.08 12.59
N THR A 527 -4.62 -9.18 12.49
CA THR A 527 -3.69 -9.66 13.51
C THR A 527 -2.24 -9.30 13.19
N LYS A 528 -1.92 -9.13 11.91
CA LYS A 528 -0.63 -8.64 11.43
C LYS A 528 -0.83 -7.61 10.34
N ASP A 529 -0.07 -6.52 10.41
CA ASP A 529 -0.01 -5.55 9.31
C ASP A 529 0.84 -6.16 8.17
N LEU A 530 0.53 -5.79 6.94
CA LEU A 530 1.30 -6.22 5.76
C LEU A 530 2.78 -5.84 5.84
N LYS A 531 3.10 -4.81 6.62
CA LYS A 531 4.49 -4.36 6.87
C LYS A 531 5.27 -5.32 7.76
N ASP A 532 4.56 -6.10 8.56
CA ASP A 532 5.15 -7.03 9.54
C ASP A 532 5.20 -8.47 8.99
N ILE A 533 4.72 -8.66 7.79
CA ILE A 533 4.68 -9.87 7.00
C ILE A 533 5.72 -9.81 5.87
#